data_fd76aa66fd47634989730c65c820b062
#
_entry.id   fd76aa66fd47634989730c65c820b062
#
_cell.length_a   1.000
_cell.length_b   1.000
_cell.length_c   1.000
_cell.angle_alpha   90.00
_cell.angle_beta   90.00
_cell.angle_gamma   90.00
#
_symmetry.space_group_name_H-M   'P 1'
#
loop_
_entity.id
_entity.type
_entity.pdbx_description
1 polymer ?
#
loop_
_entity_poly.entity_id
_entity_poly.type
_entity_poly.pdbx_seq_one_letter_code
_entity_poly.pdbx_strand_id
1 'polypeptide(L)'
;MIYVGIDIAKLNHFASAISSDGEELIKPFKFTNDNDGFQLLISKLAPLDKDSLIIGLVSTAHYGDNLVRYLVAKNYKVCVLNPIKTSTMRK
;
A
#
# COMPACT_ATOMS: atom_id res chain seq x y z
N MET A 1 12.12 -2.93 9.88
CA MET A 1 10.82 -3.15 9.22
C MET A 1 10.39 -1.87 8.51
N ILE A 2 9.90 -2.01 7.31
CA ILE A 2 9.42 -0.89 6.51
C ILE A 2 7.90 -1.01 6.38
N TYR A 3 7.19 0.08 6.61
CA TYR A 3 5.73 0.11 6.50
C TYR A 3 5.34 0.94 5.29
N VAL A 4 4.66 0.32 4.35
CA VAL A 4 4.12 1.00 3.17
C VAL A 4 2.62 1.16 3.39
N GLY A 5 2.15 2.41 3.37
CA GLY A 5 0.72 2.70 3.50
C GLY A 5 0.15 3.10 2.16
N ILE A 6 -0.94 2.46 1.77
CA ILE A 6 -1.61 2.78 0.51
C ILE A 6 -3.07 3.12 0.79
N ASP A 7 -3.47 4.31 0.37
CA ASP A 7 -4.84 4.77 0.45
C ASP A 7 -5.52 4.49 -0.88
N ILE A 8 -6.50 3.59 -0.86
CA ILE A 8 -7.16 3.11 -2.06
C ILE A 8 -8.35 4.00 -2.40
N ALA A 9 -8.39 4.45 -3.64
CA ALA A 9 -9.52 5.21 -4.17
C ALA A 9 -9.89 4.65 -5.54
N LYS A 10 -10.96 5.18 -6.11
CA LYS A 10 -11.53 4.61 -7.34
C LYS A 10 -10.58 4.69 -8.53
N LEU A 11 -10.03 5.86 -8.77
CA LEU A 11 -9.20 6.11 -9.97
C LEU A 11 -7.73 6.21 -9.64
N ASN A 12 -7.40 6.78 -8.51
CA ASN A 12 -6.02 7.02 -8.11
C ASN A 12 -5.79 6.53 -6.70
N HIS A 13 -4.62 5.98 -6.46
CA HIS A 13 -4.20 5.57 -5.13
C HIS A 13 -3.05 6.43 -4.67
N PHE A 14 -2.85 6.52 -3.35
CA PHE A 14 -1.72 7.24 -2.78
C PHE A 14 -0.92 6.29 -1.91
N ALA A 15 0.40 6.34 -2.03
CA ALA A 15 1.28 5.46 -1.27
C ALA A 15 2.43 6.25 -0.67
N SER A 16 2.88 5.81 0.49
CA SER A 16 4.08 6.33 1.14
C SER A 16 4.73 5.20 1.93
N ALA A 17 5.96 5.41 2.35
CA ALA A 17 6.68 4.39 3.12
C ALA A 17 7.48 5.05 4.23
N ILE A 18 7.44 4.42 5.40
CA ILE A 18 8.24 4.86 6.55
C ILE A 18 8.96 3.66 7.15
N SER A 19 10.09 3.92 7.79
CA SER A 19 10.78 2.90 8.54
C SER A 19 10.16 2.75 9.93
N SER A 20 10.51 1.69 10.63
CA SER A 20 10.05 1.47 12.01
C SER A 20 10.53 2.58 12.95
N ASP A 21 11.55 3.33 12.56
CA ASP A 21 12.05 4.47 13.33
C ASP A 21 11.28 5.76 13.03
N GLY A 22 10.32 5.71 12.12
CA GLY A 22 9.55 6.88 11.73
C GLY A 22 10.17 7.70 10.61
N GLU A 23 11.27 7.25 10.02
CA GLU A 23 11.91 7.95 8.92
C GLU A 23 11.10 7.78 7.64
N GLU A 24 10.82 8.88 6.96
CA GLU A 24 10.10 8.83 5.68
C GLU A 24 11.03 8.34 4.58
N LEU A 25 10.76 7.14 4.06
CA LEU A 25 11.58 6.55 3.01
C LEU A 25 11.06 6.88 1.62
N ILE A 26 9.74 6.99 1.48
CA ILE A 26 9.10 7.38 0.22
C ILE A 26 8.02 8.40 0.57
N LYS A 27 8.14 9.60 0.00
CA LYS A 27 7.13 10.63 0.19
C LYS A 27 5.82 10.21 -0.49
N PRO A 28 4.67 10.64 0.02
CA PRO A 28 3.40 10.30 -0.60
C PRO A 28 3.38 10.63 -2.09
N PHE A 29 2.96 9.67 -2.89
CA PHE A 29 2.84 9.87 -4.33
C PHE A 29 1.55 9.21 -4.81
N LYS A 30 1.05 9.72 -5.93
CA LYS A 30 -0.17 9.23 -6.56
C LYS A 30 0.18 8.24 -7.67
N PHE A 31 -0.62 7.18 -7.78
CA PHE A 31 -0.50 6.27 -8.91
C PHE A 31 -1.90 5.82 -9.34
N THR A 32 -2.04 5.52 -10.63
CA THR A 32 -3.33 5.17 -11.20
C THR A 32 -3.71 3.74 -10.88
N ASN A 33 -5.01 3.45 -10.93
CA ASN A 33 -5.55 2.12 -10.65
C ASN A 33 -5.52 1.27 -11.93
N ASP A 34 -4.32 1.01 -12.43
CA ASP A 34 -4.09 0.23 -13.64
C ASP A 34 -2.67 -0.32 -13.62
N ASN A 35 -2.33 -1.10 -14.65
CA ASN A 35 -1.02 -1.74 -14.72
C ASN A 35 0.13 -0.73 -14.70
N ASP A 36 -0.02 0.39 -15.41
CA ASP A 36 1.02 1.43 -15.43
C ASP A 36 1.24 2.01 -14.04
N GLY A 37 0.16 2.29 -13.32
CA GLY A 37 0.27 2.78 -11.95
C GLY A 37 0.89 1.76 -11.02
N PHE A 38 0.53 0.48 -11.18
CA PHE A 38 1.11 -0.58 -10.36
C PHE A 38 2.60 -0.73 -10.62
N GLN A 39 3.03 -0.58 -11.87
CA GLN A 39 4.45 -0.62 -12.20
C GLN A 39 5.20 0.55 -11.58
N LEU A 40 4.59 1.72 -11.53
CA LEU A 40 5.19 2.87 -10.85
C LEU A 40 5.38 2.55 -9.36
N LEU A 41 4.37 1.99 -8.72
CA LEU A 41 4.47 1.60 -7.32
C LEU A 41 5.63 0.63 -7.11
N ILE A 42 5.71 -0.41 -7.94
CA ILE A 42 6.77 -1.41 -7.81
C ILE A 42 8.14 -0.77 -8.01
N SER A 43 8.28 0.17 -8.96
CA SER A 43 9.54 0.85 -9.19
C SER A 43 9.98 1.65 -7.96
N LYS A 44 9.03 2.20 -7.21
CA LYS A 44 9.34 2.92 -5.96
C LYS A 44 9.73 1.98 -4.84
N LEU A 45 9.14 0.78 -4.81
CA LEU A 45 9.41 -0.19 -3.75
C LEU A 45 10.63 -1.05 -4.03
N ALA A 46 11.06 -1.13 -5.28
CA ALA A 46 12.14 -2.03 -5.68
C ALA A 46 13.45 -1.85 -4.89
N PRO A 47 13.88 -0.61 -4.56
CA PRO A 47 15.11 -0.43 -3.78
C PRO A 47 14.99 -0.88 -2.33
N LEU A 48 13.76 -1.12 -1.84
CA LEU A 48 13.53 -1.49 -0.46
C LEU A 48 13.57 -3.01 -0.28
N ASP A 49 13.98 -3.45 0.90
CA ASP A 49 14.07 -4.88 1.20
C ASP A 49 12.67 -5.47 1.35
N LYS A 50 12.27 -6.28 0.39
CA LYS A 50 10.94 -6.90 0.36
C LYS A 50 10.68 -7.75 1.61
N ASP A 51 11.69 -8.44 2.10
CA ASP A 51 11.54 -9.33 3.26
C ASP A 51 11.32 -8.55 4.56
N SER A 52 11.72 -7.29 4.58
CA SER A 52 11.56 -6.41 5.74
C SER A 52 10.44 -5.39 5.53
N LEU A 53 9.56 -5.62 4.57
CA LEU A 53 8.56 -4.64 4.16
C LEU A 53 7.16 -5.25 4.27
N ILE A 54 6.22 -4.48 4.80
CA ILE A 54 4.82 -4.86 4.83
C ILE A 54 3.99 -3.72 4.24
N ILE A 55 2.97 -4.09 3.45
CA ILE A 55 2.10 -3.12 2.79
C ILE A 55 0.73 -3.15 3.47
N GLY A 56 0.28 -2.01 3.96
CA GLY A 56 -1.05 -1.85 4.51
C GLY A 56 -1.93 -1.07 3.55
N LEU A 57 -3.08 -1.62 3.21
CA LEU A 57 -4.04 -0.98 2.33
C LEU A 57 -5.26 -0.54 3.14
N VAL A 58 -5.69 0.70 2.94
CA VAL A 58 -6.92 1.21 3.52
C VAL A 58 -7.90 1.45 2.38
N SER A 59 -9.07 0.80 2.45
CA SER A 59 -10.06 0.91 1.39
C SER A 59 -11.46 0.88 1.98
N THR A 60 -12.33 1.76 1.49
CA THR A 60 -13.75 1.77 1.87
C THR A 60 -14.60 0.96 0.90
N ALA A 61 -14.01 0.41 -0.16
CA ALA A 61 -14.70 -0.33 -1.20
C ALA A 61 -13.75 -1.35 -1.82
N HIS A 62 -14.19 -2.00 -2.90
CA HIS A 62 -13.42 -3.08 -3.52
C HIS A 62 -12.42 -2.61 -4.58
N TYR A 63 -12.11 -1.34 -4.61
CA TYR A 63 -11.23 -0.78 -5.65
C TYR A 63 -9.79 -1.29 -5.55
N GLY A 64 -9.41 -1.90 -4.43
CA GLY A 64 -8.05 -2.38 -4.24
C GLY A 64 -7.81 -3.83 -4.64
N ASP A 65 -8.85 -4.55 -5.08
CA ASP A 65 -8.72 -5.99 -5.34
C ASP A 65 -7.63 -6.31 -6.37
N ASN A 66 -7.59 -5.56 -7.47
CA ASN A 66 -6.58 -5.77 -8.51
C ASN A 66 -5.18 -5.50 -7.99
N LEU A 67 -5.02 -4.43 -7.21
CA LEU A 67 -3.73 -4.09 -6.64
C LEU A 67 -3.26 -5.16 -5.66
N VAL A 68 -4.16 -5.66 -4.82
CA VAL A 68 -3.81 -6.71 -3.85
C VAL A 68 -3.29 -7.93 -4.60
N ARG A 69 -4.00 -8.37 -5.64
CA ARG A 69 -3.56 -9.52 -6.43
C ARG A 69 -2.20 -9.28 -7.07
N TYR A 70 -2.00 -8.09 -7.59
CA TYR A 70 -0.74 -7.72 -8.23
C TYR A 70 0.42 -7.80 -7.23
N LEU A 71 0.23 -7.24 -6.05
CA LEU A 71 1.28 -7.21 -5.03
C LEU A 71 1.57 -8.61 -4.48
N VAL A 72 0.53 -9.40 -4.24
CA VAL A 72 0.71 -10.78 -3.77
C VAL A 72 1.46 -11.60 -4.82
N ALA A 73 1.13 -11.40 -6.10
CA ALA A 73 1.82 -12.09 -7.18
C ALA A 73 3.30 -11.72 -7.26
N LYS A 74 3.67 -10.53 -6.76
CA LYS A 74 5.06 -10.09 -6.69
C LYS A 74 5.72 -10.47 -5.38
N ASN A 75 5.04 -11.27 -4.55
CA ASN A 75 5.57 -11.79 -3.28
C ASN A 75 5.72 -10.73 -2.19
N TYR A 76 4.93 -9.67 -2.25
CA TYR A 76 4.86 -8.69 -1.17
C TYR A 76 3.88 -9.15 -0.10
N LYS A 77 4.18 -8.80 1.15
CA LYS A 77 3.27 -9.04 2.26
C LYS A 77 2.25 -7.90 2.30
N VAL A 78 0.97 -8.25 2.19
CA VAL A 78 -0.10 -7.27 2.10
C VAL A 78 -1.11 -7.49 3.21
N CYS A 79 -1.49 -6.41 3.88
CA CYS A 79 -2.53 -6.41 4.90
C CYS A 79 -3.60 -5.40 4.50
N VAL A 80 -4.85 -5.84 4.42
CA VAL A 80 -5.95 -4.95 4.05
C VAL A 80 -6.66 -4.49 5.33
N LEU A 81 -6.78 -3.17 5.49
CA LEU A 81 -7.40 -2.57 6.66
C LEU A 81 -8.77 -2.02 6.26
N ASN A 82 -9.76 -2.28 7.09
CA ASN A 82 -11.10 -1.77 6.88
C ASN A 82 -11.33 -0.59 7.83
N PRO A 83 -11.49 0.65 7.32
CA PRO A 83 -11.67 1.82 8.17
C PRO A 83 -12.88 1.72 9.10
N ILE A 84 -13.96 1.11 8.63
CA ILE A 84 -15.17 0.95 9.45
C ILE A 84 -14.88 0.05 10.64
N LYS A 85 -14.20 -1.05 10.39
CA LYS A 85 -13.83 -1.99 11.45
C LYS A 85 -12.90 -1.33 12.45
N THR A 86 -11.94 -0.57 11.96
CA THR A 86 -11.00 0.15 12.83
C THR A 86 -11.74 1.14 13.72
N SER A 87 -12.70 1.85 13.16
CA SER A 87 -13.51 2.80 13.93
C SER A 87 -14.29 2.09 15.03
N THR A 88 -14.85 0.93 14.74
CA THR A 88 -15.60 0.13 15.72
C THR A 88 -14.71 -0.30 16.87
N MET A 89 -13.50 -0.65 16.59
CA MET A 89 -12.57 -1.15 17.61
C MET A 89 -12.16 -0.09 18.62
N ARG A 90 -12.28 1.17 18.28
CA ARG A 90 -11.90 2.23 19.20
C ARG A 90 -12.84 2.37 20.38
N LYS A 91 -13.95 1.75 20.30
CA LYS A 91 -14.89 1.73 21.42
C LYS A 91 -14.46 0.70 22.45
#